data_2f694314e43eb679e79b1284a76103a1
#
_entry.id   2f694314e43eb679e79b1284a76103a1
#
_cell.length_a   1.000
_cell.length_b   1.000
_cell.length_c   1.000
_cell.angle_alpha   90.00
_cell.angle_beta   90.00
_cell.angle_gamma   90.00
#
_symmetry.space_group_name_H-M   'P 1'
#
loop_
_entity.id
_entity.type
_entity.pdbx_description
1 polymer ?
#
loop_
_entity_poly.entity_id
_entity_poly.type
_entity_poly.pdbx_seq_one_letter_code
_entity_poly.pdbx_strand_id
1 'polypeptide(L)'
;IIRASSVSLLVESDEEYERNPEKLQALADTLMVDEIHLFSSSGVIYGGTRPEYYGYSLYSGEQMGFFIPMLSDTSLSLCQDIVPNTAEGKLMMYAMVWRSDHKGMVQIGVSPKRLAHEMNENEVLSLVESMPVTQGRKLFVSDRASNLIIGATDSSFLGESLESLGIEERKEKGLYQGFERVNGEYSI
;
A
#
# COMPACT_ATOMS: atom_id res chain seq x y z
N ILE A 1 0.49 -3.03 -10.96
CA ILE A 1 0.41 -2.56 -12.35
C ILE A 1 -0.99 -2.72 -12.93
N ILE A 2 -1.61 -3.91 -12.94
CA ILE A 2 -2.93 -4.16 -13.58
C ILE A 2 -3.99 -3.15 -13.14
N ARG A 3 -4.13 -2.89 -11.84
CA ARG A 3 -5.08 -1.91 -11.32
C ARG A 3 -4.80 -0.49 -11.82
N ALA A 4 -3.54 -0.08 -11.88
CA ALA A 4 -3.16 1.23 -12.44
C ALA A 4 -3.56 1.33 -13.92
N SER A 5 -3.34 0.26 -14.71
CA SER A 5 -3.77 0.21 -16.10
C SER A 5 -5.29 0.26 -16.25
N SER A 6 -6.04 -0.39 -15.35
CA SER A 6 -7.51 -0.33 -15.36
C SER A 6 -8.03 1.09 -15.08
N VAL A 7 -7.42 1.78 -14.11
CA VAL A 7 -7.74 3.20 -13.84
C VAL A 7 -7.42 4.06 -15.07
N SER A 8 -6.25 3.85 -15.70
CA SER A 8 -5.84 4.60 -16.90
C SER A 8 -6.88 4.49 -18.02
N LEU A 9 -7.32 3.28 -18.34
CA LEU A 9 -8.34 3.04 -19.36
C LEU A 9 -9.69 3.74 -19.04
N LEU A 10 -10.09 3.73 -17.77
CA LEU A 10 -11.34 4.38 -17.35
C LEU A 10 -11.25 5.90 -17.43
N VAL A 11 -10.15 6.47 -16.97
CA VAL A 11 -9.88 7.93 -17.05
C VAL A 11 -9.80 8.39 -18.51
N GLU A 12 -9.23 7.59 -19.41
CA GLU A 12 -9.20 7.89 -20.84
C GLU A 12 -10.59 7.80 -21.51
N SER A 13 -11.44 6.92 -21.02
CA SER A 13 -12.80 6.70 -21.58
C SER A 13 -13.83 7.75 -21.13
N ASP A 14 -13.61 8.37 -19.98
CA ASP A 14 -14.57 9.30 -19.37
C ASP A 14 -13.85 10.40 -18.58
N GLU A 15 -13.84 11.61 -19.13
CA GLU A 15 -13.21 12.80 -18.52
C GLU A 15 -13.79 13.19 -17.15
N GLU A 16 -14.95 12.69 -16.76
CA GLU A 16 -15.48 12.94 -15.43
C GLU A 16 -14.58 12.40 -14.33
N TYR A 17 -13.84 11.30 -14.57
CA TYR A 17 -12.87 10.79 -13.60
C TYR A 17 -11.76 11.79 -13.29
N GLU A 18 -11.37 12.63 -14.25
CA GLU A 18 -10.36 13.68 -14.02
C GLU A 18 -10.89 14.84 -13.18
N ARG A 19 -12.20 15.09 -13.22
CA ARG A 19 -12.84 16.28 -12.64
C ARG A 19 -13.58 15.99 -11.34
N ASN A 20 -13.85 14.73 -11.05
CA ASN A 20 -14.67 14.32 -9.92
C ASN A 20 -13.89 13.38 -8.97
N PRO A 21 -13.30 13.91 -7.88
CA PRO A 21 -12.59 13.11 -6.89
C PRO A 21 -13.46 12.03 -6.22
N GLU A 22 -14.77 12.28 -6.05
CA GLU A 22 -15.67 11.30 -5.45
C GLU A 22 -15.85 10.08 -6.37
N LYS A 23 -15.93 10.32 -7.69
CA LYS A 23 -16.00 9.24 -8.69
C LYS A 23 -14.72 8.43 -8.72
N LEU A 24 -13.55 9.09 -8.60
CA LEU A 24 -12.26 8.42 -8.44
C LEU A 24 -12.17 7.64 -7.13
N GLN A 25 -12.73 8.16 -6.03
CA GLN A 25 -12.74 7.44 -4.76
C GLN A 25 -13.59 6.16 -4.86
N ALA A 26 -14.79 6.23 -5.46
CA ALA A 26 -15.63 5.06 -5.69
C ALA A 26 -14.91 4.00 -6.56
N LEU A 27 -14.12 4.44 -7.54
CA LEU A 27 -13.28 3.56 -8.35
C LEU A 27 -12.14 2.95 -7.52
N ALA A 28 -11.48 3.74 -6.66
CA ALA A 28 -10.44 3.25 -5.76
C ALA A 28 -10.97 2.16 -4.83
N ASP A 29 -12.14 2.37 -4.24
CA ASP A 29 -12.80 1.40 -3.37
C ASP A 29 -13.14 0.10 -4.13
N THR A 30 -13.66 0.23 -5.36
CA THR A 30 -13.98 -0.92 -6.22
C THR A 30 -12.74 -1.74 -6.60
N LEU A 31 -11.62 -1.06 -6.86
CA LEU A 31 -10.35 -1.70 -7.24
C LEU A 31 -9.50 -2.09 -6.04
N MET A 32 -9.99 -1.87 -4.81
CA MET A 32 -9.28 -2.16 -3.57
C MET A 32 -7.91 -1.48 -3.53
N VAL A 33 -7.86 -0.18 -3.89
CA VAL A 33 -6.70 0.68 -3.73
C VAL A 33 -7.03 1.83 -2.78
N ASP A 34 -6.03 2.37 -2.08
CA ASP A 34 -6.24 3.43 -1.09
C ASP A 34 -6.16 4.83 -1.72
N GLU A 35 -5.38 4.96 -2.78
CA GLU A 35 -5.12 6.24 -3.43
C GLU A 35 -5.03 6.09 -4.95
N ILE A 36 -5.54 7.08 -5.66
CA ILE A 36 -5.35 7.26 -7.11
C ILE A 36 -4.84 8.68 -7.31
N HIS A 37 -3.73 8.82 -8.04
CA HIS A 37 -3.15 10.11 -8.45
C HIS A 37 -3.04 10.19 -9.95
N LEU A 38 -3.48 11.31 -10.50
CA LEU A 38 -3.38 11.64 -11.91
C LEU A 38 -2.25 12.66 -12.10
N PHE A 39 -1.24 12.27 -12.85
CA PHE A 39 -0.09 13.11 -13.16
C PHE A 39 -0.19 13.65 -14.57
N SER A 40 0.22 14.89 -14.74
CA SER A 40 0.47 15.46 -16.07
C SER A 40 1.64 14.75 -16.75
N SER A 41 1.82 14.97 -18.05
CA SER A 41 2.99 14.46 -18.79
C SER A 41 4.33 15.04 -18.29
N SER A 42 4.30 16.13 -17.54
CA SER A 42 5.48 16.70 -16.85
C SER A 42 5.72 16.14 -15.45
N GLY A 43 4.92 15.18 -15.01
CA GLY A 43 5.09 14.50 -13.72
C GLY A 43 4.59 15.31 -12.51
N VAL A 44 3.55 16.12 -12.67
CA VAL A 44 2.90 16.88 -11.59
C VAL A 44 1.52 16.32 -11.33
N ILE A 45 1.16 16.10 -10.06
CA ILE A 45 -0.19 15.67 -9.65
C ILE A 45 -1.17 16.81 -9.91
N TYR A 46 -2.19 16.56 -10.73
CA TYR A 46 -3.24 17.52 -11.02
C TYR A 46 -4.64 17.06 -10.61
N GLY A 47 -4.80 15.77 -10.31
CA GLY A 47 -6.06 15.18 -9.94
C GLY A 47 -5.84 13.91 -9.12
N GLY A 48 -6.90 13.39 -8.52
CA GLY A 48 -6.79 12.17 -7.72
C GLY A 48 -7.77 12.14 -6.54
N THR A 49 -7.66 11.08 -5.73
CA THR A 49 -8.44 10.88 -4.50
C THR A 49 -7.93 11.70 -3.32
N ARG A 50 -6.76 12.34 -3.46
CA ARG A 50 -6.08 13.12 -2.41
C ARG A 50 -5.79 14.53 -2.91
N PRO A 51 -6.75 15.47 -2.84
CA PRO A 51 -6.56 16.84 -3.29
C PRO A 51 -5.41 17.59 -2.60
N GLU A 52 -5.08 17.20 -1.37
CA GLU A 52 -3.96 17.75 -0.59
C GLU A 52 -2.59 17.51 -1.21
N TYR A 53 -2.49 16.56 -2.18
CA TYR A 53 -1.24 16.27 -2.89
C TYR A 53 -1.13 16.97 -4.25
N TYR A 54 -2.15 17.72 -4.67
CA TYR A 54 -2.08 18.45 -5.93
C TYR A 54 -0.93 19.45 -5.94
N GLY A 55 -0.19 19.48 -7.04
CA GLY A 55 1.02 20.27 -7.20
C GLY A 55 2.32 19.55 -6.79
N TYR A 56 2.25 18.41 -6.08
CA TYR A 56 3.46 17.59 -5.91
C TYR A 56 3.90 17.04 -7.27
N SER A 57 5.22 16.93 -7.44
CA SER A 57 5.83 16.41 -8.66
C SER A 57 6.72 15.21 -8.37
N LEU A 58 7.15 14.53 -9.40
CA LEU A 58 8.12 13.43 -9.26
C LEU A 58 9.47 13.88 -8.67
N TYR A 59 9.70 15.19 -8.51
CA TYR A 59 10.88 15.77 -7.86
C TYR A 59 10.63 16.21 -6.41
N SER A 60 9.43 16.01 -5.87
CA SER A 60 9.04 16.50 -4.54
C SER A 60 9.62 15.70 -3.38
N GLY A 61 10.21 14.54 -3.62
CA GLY A 61 10.82 13.70 -2.59
C GLY A 61 11.38 12.40 -3.15
N GLU A 62 12.12 11.67 -2.32
CA GLU A 62 12.82 10.44 -2.72
C GLU A 62 11.85 9.36 -3.22
N GLN A 63 10.73 9.16 -2.50
CA GLN A 63 9.72 8.18 -2.88
C GLN A 63 9.15 8.49 -4.27
N MET A 64 8.79 9.73 -4.56
CA MET A 64 8.27 10.13 -5.86
C MET A 64 9.35 10.07 -6.95
N GLY A 65 10.61 10.33 -6.58
CA GLY A 65 11.77 10.26 -7.47
C GLY A 65 12.00 8.90 -8.11
N PHE A 66 11.51 7.82 -7.49
CA PHE A 66 11.54 6.48 -8.07
C PHE A 66 10.90 6.41 -9.47
N PHE A 67 9.92 7.25 -9.75
CA PHE A 67 9.16 7.27 -11.02
C PHE A 67 9.72 8.24 -12.07
N ILE A 68 10.77 9.02 -11.76
CA ILE A 68 11.39 9.96 -12.72
C ILE A 68 11.78 9.33 -14.06
N PRO A 69 12.29 8.08 -14.13
CA PRO A 69 12.62 7.45 -15.41
C PRO A 69 11.46 7.39 -16.40
N MET A 70 10.21 7.37 -15.90
CA MET A 70 9.01 7.37 -16.74
C MET A 70 8.85 8.65 -17.57
N LEU A 71 9.42 9.78 -17.15
CA LEU A 71 9.38 11.03 -17.94
C LEU A 71 10.16 10.95 -19.25
N SER A 72 11.16 10.08 -19.31
CA SER A 72 11.99 9.87 -20.51
C SER A 72 11.60 8.65 -21.32
N ASP A 73 10.85 7.72 -20.73
CA ASP A 73 10.42 6.48 -21.39
C ASP A 73 8.95 6.19 -21.06
N THR A 74 8.09 6.48 -22.01
CA THR A 74 6.64 6.30 -21.89
C THR A 74 6.18 4.84 -21.96
N SER A 75 7.08 3.91 -22.27
CA SER A 75 6.79 2.47 -22.28
C SER A 75 6.91 1.83 -20.88
N LEU A 76 7.52 2.53 -19.94
CA LEU A 76 7.71 2.02 -18.59
C LEU A 76 6.41 1.94 -17.80
N SER A 77 6.31 0.86 -17.03
CA SER A 77 5.33 0.69 -15.97
C SER A 77 6.09 0.27 -14.71
N LEU A 78 6.05 1.07 -13.66
CA LEU A 78 6.86 0.85 -12.47
C LEU A 78 5.99 0.54 -11.26
N CYS A 79 6.48 -0.36 -10.42
CA CYS A 79 5.92 -0.67 -9.11
C CYS A 79 7.04 -0.55 -8.08
N GLN A 80 6.81 0.24 -7.05
CA GLN A 80 7.74 0.50 -5.96
C GLN A 80 7.45 -0.46 -4.81
N ASP A 81 8.47 -0.85 -4.07
CA ASP A 81 8.31 -1.53 -2.80
C ASP A 81 7.61 -0.63 -1.76
N ILE A 82 7.21 -1.22 -0.62
CA ILE A 82 6.60 -0.47 0.47
C ILE A 82 7.63 0.49 1.06
N VAL A 83 7.34 1.78 0.94
CA VAL A 83 8.20 2.86 1.45
C VAL A 83 7.34 3.97 2.05
N PRO A 84 7.92 4.84 2.93
CA PRO A 84 7.22 6.04 3.39
C PRO A 84 6.87 6.96 2.21
N ASN A 85 5.62 7.41 2.12
CA ASN A 85 5.22 8.38 1.09
C ASN A 85 5.82 9.76 1.38
N THR A 86 5.98 10.56 0.31
CA THR A 86 6.61 11.88 0.40
C THR A 86 5.82 12.87 1.26
N ALA A 87 4.49 12.77 1.28
CA ALA A 87 3.64 13.77 1.90
C ALA A 87 3.49 13.61 3.41
N GLU A 88 3.31 12.36 3.89
CA GLU A 88 2.91 12.07 5.27
C GLU A 88 3.88 11.12 5.99
N GLY A 89 4.84 10.53 5.27
CA GLY A 89 5.71 9.47 5.80
C GLY A 89 4.97 8.14 6.05
N LYS A 90 3.75 8.00 5.53
CA LYS A 90 2.94 6.80 5.67
C LYS A 90 3.46 5.71 4.74
N LEU A 91 3.58 4.48 5.26
CA LEU A 91 3.99 3.33 4.45
C LEU A 91 2.97 3.02 3.36
N MET A 92 3.42 3.02 2.12
CA MET A 92 2.59 2.76 0.94
C MET A 92 3.41 2.03 -0.13
N MET A 93 2.74 1.20 -0.91
CA MET A 93 3.25 0.67 -2.18
C MET A 93 2.59 1.42 -3.33
N TYR A 94 3.39 1.94 -4.25
CA TYR A 94 2.88 2.66 -5.41
C TYR A 94 3.20 1.95 -6.72
N ALA A 95 2.22 1.95 -7.63
CA ALA A 95 2.41 1.52 -9.01
C ALA A 95 1.95 2.63 -9.96
N MET A 96 2.75 2.90 -10.99
CA MET A 96 2.49 3.95 -11.97
C MET A 96 2.59 3.41 -13.40
N VAL A 97 1.69 3.89 -14.25
CA VAL A 97 1.65 3.60 -15.69
C VAL A 97 1.40 4.88 -16.48
N TRP A 98 1.90 4.94 -17.70
CA TRP A 98 1.47 5.94 -18.66
C TRP A 98 0.07 5.65 -19.18
N ARG A 99 -0.68 6.71 -19.47
CA ARG A 99 -1.91 6.63 -20.24
C ARG A 99 -1.56 6.34 -21.70
N SER A 100 -2.44 5.62 -22.39
CA SER A 100 -2.23 5.30 -23.81
C SER A 100 -2.33 6.51 -24.72
N ASP A 101 -3.08 7.55 -24.28
CA ASP A 101 -3.18 8.85 -24.97
C ASP A 101 -1.98 9.77 -24.74
N HIS A 102 -1.01 9.36 -23.94
CA HIS A 102 0.20 10.09 -23.56
C HIS A 102 -0.04 11.48 -22.93
N LYS A 103 -1.27 11.78 -22.46
CA LYS A 103 -1.56 13.04 -21.79
C LYS A 103 -1.04 13.13 -20.37
N GLY A 104 -0.70 11.97 -19.77
CA GLY A 104 -0.19 11.89 -18.42
C GLY A 104 -0.01 10.47 -17.93
N MET A 105 0.14 10.34 -16.61
CA MET A 105 0.34 9.06 -15.95
C MET A 105 -0.70 8.86 -14.84
N VAL A 106 -0.98 7.60 -14.54
CA VAL A 106 -1.83 7.18 -13.44
C VAL A 106 -0.98 6.43 -12.43
N GLN A 107 -1.05 6.86 -11.18
CA GLN A 107 -0.46 6.16 -10.04
C GLN A 107 -1.56 5.68 -9.11
N ILE A 108 -1.43 4.46 -8.61
CA ILE A 108 -2.24 3.93 -7.51
C ILE A 108 -1.37 3.70 -6.30
N GLY A 109 -1.92 3.92 -5.11
CA GLY A 109 -1.28 3.61 -3.83
C GLY A 109 -2.07 2.56 -3.07
N VAL A 110 -1.36 1.60 -2.47
CA VAL A 110 -1.94 0.54 -1.64
C VAL A 110 -1.19 0.49 -0.31
N SER A 111 -1.94 0.53 0.79
CA SER A 111 -1.36 0.42 2.12
C SER A 111 -0.95 -1.02 2.45
N PRO A 112 0.04 -1.22 3.33
CA PRO A 112 0.41 -2.54 3.82
C PRO A 112 -0.77 -3.30 4.44
N LYS A 113 -1.66 -2.59 5.14
CA LYS A 113 -2.85 -3.18 5.74
C LYS A 113 -3.78 -3.77 4.69
N ARG A 114 -4.00 -3.06 3.57
CA ARG A 114 -4.82 -3.56 2.46
C ARG A 114 -4.16 -4.73 1.75
N LEU A 115 -2.84 -4.65 1.52
CA LEU A 115 -2.07 -5.77 0.94
C LEU A 115 -2.15 -7.02 1.81
N ALA A 116 -1.97 -6.89 3.12
CA ALA A 116 -2.10 -8.00 4.06
C ALA A 116 -3.51 -8.60 4.01
N HIS A 117 -4.55 -7.77 3.95
CA HIS A 117 -5.93 -8.24 3.84
C HIS A 117 -6.14 -9.05 2.55
N GLU A 118 -5.66 -8.58 1.41
CA GLU A 118 -5.77 -9.31 0.14
C GLU A 118 -4.97 -10.62 0.11
N MET A 119 -3.76 -10.63 0.67
CA MET A 119 -2.97 -11.85 0.79
C MET A 119 -3.64 -12.87 1.71
N ASN A 120 -4.41 -12.40 2.68
CA ASN A 120 -5.03 -13.20 3.71
C ASN A 120 -6.36 -13.84 3.33
N GLU A 121 -7.03 -13.36 2.30
CA GLU A 121 -8.27 -14.02 1.86
C GLU A 121 -8.04 -15.48 1.42
N ASN A 122 -6.79 -15.87 1.22
CA ASN A 122 -6.52 -17.17 0.62
C ASN A 122 -5.88 -18.24 1.50
N GLU A 123 -5.10 -18.00 2.57
CA GLU A 123 -4.57 -19.16 3.33
C GLU A 123 -4.09 -18.87 4.76
N VAL A 124 -3.26 -17.84 5.00
CA VAL A 124 -2.62 -17.66 6.31
C VAL A 124 -3.59 -17.13 7.36
N LEU A 125 -4.45 -16.16 6.99
CA LEU A 125 -5.39 -15.53 7.92
C LEU A 125 -6.42 -16.58 8.41
N SER A 126 -7.07 -17.27 7.49
CA SER A 126 -8.09 -18.28 7.84
C SER A 126 -7.51 -19.37 8.74
N LEU A 127 -6.24 -19.71 8.53
CA LEU A 127 -5.55 -20.69 9.36
C LEU A 127 -5.27 -20.12 10.76
N VAL A 128 -4.78 -18.89 10.86
CA VAL A 128 -4.45 -18.26 12.15
C VAL A 128 -5.72 -17.89 12.92
N GLU A 129 -6.76 -17.38 12.27
CA GLU A 129 -8.06 -17.09 12.91
C GLU A 129 -8.74 -18.35 13.46
N SER A 130 -8.52 -19.50 12.81
CA SER A 130 -9.07 -20.80 13.27
C SER A 130 -8.28 -21.42 14.41
N MET A 131 -7.11 -20.88 14.76
CA MET A 131 -6.29 -21.45 15.84
C MET A 131 -6.92 -21.21 17.21
N PRO A 132 -7.07 -22.25 18.04
CA PRO A 132 -7.58 -22.08 19.39
C PRO A 132 -6.54 -21.34 20.24
N VAL A 133 -6.85 -20.11 20.60
CA VAL A 133 -6.03 -19.31 21.52
C VAL A 133 -6.66 -19.28 22.90
N THR A 134 -5.84 -19.40 23.93
CA THR A 134 -6.28 -19.28 25.33
C THR A 134 -6.65 -17.82 25.60
N GLN A 135 -7.63 -17.59 26.48
CA GLN A 135 -8.05 -16.25 26.85
C GLN A 135 -6.85 -15.36 27.28
N GLY A 136 -6.77 -14.18 26.74
CA GLY A 136 -5.68 -13.22 26.98
C GLY A 136 -4.44 -13.41 26.10
N ARG A 137 -4.46 -14.35 25.16
CA ARG A 137 -3.37 -14.53 24.19
C ARG A 137 -3.81 -14.04 22.80
N LYS A 138 -2.85 -13.51 22.07
CA LYS A 138 -3.00 -13.17 20.65
C LYS A 138 -1.87 -13.84 19.87
N LEU A 139 -2.23 -14.42 18.73
CA LEU A 139 -1.26 -15.02 17.81
C LEU A 139 -1.23 -14.18 16.54
N PHE A 140 -0.05 -13.94 16.03
CA PHE A 140 0.11 -13.33 14.72
C PHE A 140 1.31 -13.93 13.97
N VAL A 141 1.24 -13.83 12.66
CA VAL A 141 2.29 -14.24 11.73
C VAL A 141 2.72 -13.01 10.96
N SER A 142 4.00 -12.73 10.94
CA SER A 142 4.56 -11.63 10.14
C SER A 142 5.33 -12.16 8.94
N ASP A 143 5.31 -11.41 7.86
CA ASP A 143 6.23 -11.62 6.75
C ASP A 143 7.62 -11.14 7.12
N ARG A 144 8.62 -12.00 6.91
CA ARG A 144 9.99 -11.74 7.35
C ARG A 144 10.68 -10.63 6.55
N ALA A 145 10.30 -10.42 5.31
CA ALA A 145 10.96 -9.44 4.46
C ALA A 145 10.44 -8.01 4.74
N SER A 146 9.14 -7.89 4.99
CA SER A 146 8.48 -6.60 5.23
C SER A 146 8.26 -6.28 6.72
N ASN A 147 8.44 -7.24 7.64
CA ASN A 147 8.07 -7.14 9.06
C ASN A 147 6.59 -6.82 9.32
N LEU A 148 5.72 -7.01 8.31
CA LEU A 148 4.29 -6.74 8.43
C LEU A 148 3.54 -7.97 8.90
N ILE A 149 2.52 -7.77 9.75
CA ILE A 149 1.63 -8.83 10.20
C ILE A 149 0.68 -9.21 9.08
N ILE A 150 0.78 -10.47 8.63
CA ILE A 150 0.02 -11.04 7.52
C ILE A 150 -1.08 -12.01 7.97
N GLY A 151 -1.12 -12.37 9.25
CA GLY A 151 -2.16 -13.18 9.86
C GLY A 151 -2.20 -12.92 11.36
N ALA A 152 -3.40 -12.78 11.93
CA ALA A 152 -3.58 -12.54 13.35
C ALA A 152 -4.93 -13.08 13.84
N THR A 153 -4.99 -13.54 15.09
CA THR A 153 -6.26 -13.90 15.76
C THR A 153 -7.10 -12.69 16.14
N ASP A 154 -6.52 -11.50 16.07
CA ASP A 154 -7.19 -10.21 16.20
C ASP A 154 -6.85 -9.39 14.95
N SER A 155 -7.84 -9.21 14.10
CA SER A 155 -7.68 -8.57 12.78
C SER A 155 -7.22 -7.11 12.85
N SER A 156 -7.29 -6.47 14.04
CA SER A 156 -6.78 -5.10 14.23
C SER A 156 -5.26 -4.98 14.03
N PHE A 157 -4.52 -6.10 14.13
CA PHE A 157 -3.07 -6.13 13.93
C PHE A 157 -2.64 -6.35 12.48
N LEU A 158 -3.56 -6.69 11.58
CA LEU A 158 -3.21 -6.95 10.18
C LEU A 158 -2.64 -5.71 9.50
N GLY A 159 -1.47 -5.90 8.86
CA GLY A 159 -0.75 -4.84 8.17
C GLY A 159 0.01 -3.87 9.08
N GLU A 160 -0.06 -4.05 10.41
CA GLU A 160 0.83 -3.35 11.32
C GLU A 160 2.25 -3.92 11.22
N SER A 161 3.27 -3.08 11.49
CA SER A 161 4.65 -3.55 11.58
C SER A 161 4.94 -4.09 12.99
N LEU A 162 5.87 -5.04 13.11
CA LEU A 162 6.32 -5.50 14.44
C LEU A 162 6.87 -4.35 15.28
N GLU A 163 7.53 -3.38 14.65
CA GLU A 163 8.08 -2.19 15.32
C GLU A 163 6.97 -1.31 15.93
N SER A 164 5.83 -1.16 15.23
CA SER A 164 4.69 -0.37 15.74
C SER A 164 4.12 -0.96 17.03
N LEU A 165 4.29 -2.27 17.22
CA LEU A 165 3.90 -3.00 18.44
C LEU A 165 5.00 -3.05 19.50
N GLY A 166 6.15 -2.42 19.26
CA GLY A 166 7.30 -2.44 20.16
C GLY A 166 8.05 -3.77 20.17
N ILE A 167 7.90 -4.59 19.14
CA ILE A 167 8.58 -5.89 19.01
C ILE A 167 9.81 -5.68 18.14
N GLU A 168 11.00 -5.88 18.72
CA GLU A 168 12.25 -5.80 17.99
C GLU A 168 12.51 -7.08 17.19
N GLU A 169 13.00 -6.93 15.96
CA GLU A 169 13.42 -8.04 15.13
C GLU A 169 14.57 -8.80 15.78
N ARG A 170 14.38 -10.08 16.07
CA ARG A 170 15.45 -10.94 16.56
C ARG A 170 16.22 -11.56 15.41
N LYS A 171 17.51 -11.26 15.33
CA LYS A 171 18.43 -11.76 14.29
C LYS A 171 18.86 -13.22 14.48
N GLU A 172 18.35 -13.92 15.49
CA GLU A 172 18.73 -15.30 15.76
C GLU A 172 18.04 -16.30 14.83
N LYS A 173 18.83 -17.19 14.23
CA LYS A 173 18.30 -18.32 13.43
C LYS A 173 17.81 -19.42 14.37
N GLY A 174 16.51 -19.58 14.51
CA GLY A 174 15.93 -20.69 15.27
C GLY A 174 14.45 -20.47 15.62
N LEU A 175 13.82 -21.54 16.12
CA LEU A 175 12.49 -21.44 16.71
C LEU A 175 12.63 -20.73 18.05
N TYR A 176 12.01 -19.57 18.17
CA TYR A 176 11.98 -18.82 19.43
C TYR A 176 10.67 -19.12 20.17
N GLN A 177 10.77 -19.45 21.44
CA GLN A 177 9.65 -19.49 22.38
C GLN A 177 9.97 -18.54 23.54
N GLY A 178 9.17 -17.50 23.69
CA GLY A 178 9.33 -16.52 24.76
C GLY A 178 8.10 -15.68 24.92
N PHE A 179 8.05 -14.91 26.01
CA PHE A 179 6.99 -13.95 26.27
C PHE A 179 7.49 -12.57 25.89
N GLU A 180 6.75 -11.88 25.03
CA GLU A 180 7.02 -10.49 24.71
C GLU A 180 5.86 -9.61 25.14
N ARG A 181 6.15 -8.34 25.44
CA ARG A 181 5.16 -7.38 25.88
C ARG A 181 4.75 -6.54 24.68
N VAL A 182 3.51 -6.68 24.26
CA VAL A 182 2.92 -5.90 23.17
C VAL A 182 1.95 -4.89 23.78
N ASN A 183 2.20 -3.58 23.57
CA ASN A 183 1.35 -2.50 24.06
C ASN A 183 1.02 -2.58 25.59
N GLY A 184 1.97 -3.07 26.37
CA GLY A 184 1.80 -3.21 27.82
C GLY A 184 1.24 -4.55 28.31
N GLU A 185 0.85 -5.44 27.41
CA GLU A 185 0.39 -6.80 27.70
C GLU A 185 1.47 -7.83 27.32
N TYR A 186 1.50 -8.98 28.01
CA TYR A 186 2.41 -10.06 27.67
C TYR A 186 1.81 -10.93 26.57
N SER A 187 2.60 -11.21 25.52
CA SER A 187 2.30 -12.17 24.46
C SER A 187 3.38 -13.26 24.40
N ILE A 188 3.00 -14.42 23.86
CA ILE A 188 3.90 -15.56 23.66
C ILE A 188 4.28 -15.62 22.18
#